data_9fcc52e06627d79413ad3300b303621b
#
_entry.id   9fcc52e06627d79413ad3300b303621b
#
_cell.length_a   1.000
_cell.length_b   1.000
_cell.length_c   1.000
_cell.angle_alpha   90.00
_cell.angle_beta   90.00
_cell.angle_gamma   90.00
#
_symmetry.space_group_name_H-M   'P 1'
#
loop_
_entity.id
_entity.type
_entity.pdbx_description
1 polymer ?
#
loop_
_entity_poly.entity_id
_entity_poly.type
_entity_poly.pdbx_seq_one_letter_code
_entity_poly.pdbx_strand_id
1 'polypeptide(L)'
;MSLKQSLEKHDFHGVWMRLLALAMTLIVTVSALVASPVSANAAEVGDPSAVKGKTYAVGTDTTFAPFEYRENGKMTGIDMELIRAIAQEEGFKVTIQSLGFNAALQALSSNQVDVVIAGMSITDERKATYDFSNPYFQSGIQMAIAENNDSITSYKDLDGKTVVAKTGSEGESYAKQHASEYGYTVTSVDQSSTMYEMVKSGNADAVFDDYPVLAYGVSQNNGLKIVTPKVPHGEYGMAVNKGKNADLLAAIDDGLNKLIASGEYETIVAQYLGEAGAKEQVEAISGKVTDNGADDAAQKKVGFWGLVKQSMPALLTGLKNTLLITLLSFAIALVLGVAFGLMKVSENKILEGIAKVYIAVFRD
;
A
#
# COMPACT_ATOMS: atom_id res chain seq x y z
N MET A 1 27.44 54.76 -43.09
CA MET A 1 26.10 54.12 -43.19
C MET A 1 25.82 53.52 -41.88
N SER A 2 24.88 54.10 -41.12
CA SER A 2 24.73 53.98 -39.67
C SER A 2 24.00 52.67 -39.28
N LEU A 3 24.48 51.98 -38.24
CA LEU A 3 23.90 50.82 -37.61
C LEU A 3 22.39 50.98 -37.21
N LYS A 4 21.88 52.22 -37.28
CA LYS A 4 20.49 52.59 -36.98
C LYS A 4 19.49 52.19 -38.08
N GLN A 5 19.92 51.93 -39.30
CA GLN A 5 19.02 51.54 -40.40
C GLN A 5 18.83 50.05 -40.61
N SER A 6 19.59 49.20 -39.86
CA SER A 6 19.47 47.73 -39.93
C SER A 6 18.47 47.16 -38.90
N LEU A 7 18.04 47.96 -37.96
CA LEU A 7 17.15 47.48 -36.85
C LEU A 7 15.65 47.73 -37.10
N GLU A 8 15.30 48.43 -38.20
CA GLU A 8 13.88 48.80 -38.46
C GLU A 8 13.08 47.85 -39.36
N LYS A 9 13.62 46.67 -39.71
CA LYS A 9 12.91 45.68 -40.56
C LYS A 9 12.78 44.28 -39.98
N HIS A 10 12.78 44.14 -38.68
CA HIS A 10 12.28 42.89 -38.09
C HIS A 10 10.86 43.10 -37.63
N ASP A 11 9.93 42.46 -38.35
CA ASP A 11 8.50 42.40 -38.12
C ASP A 11 8.20 41.78 -36.76
N PHE A 12 8.34 42.63 -35.72
CA PHE A 12 8.10 42.24 -34.33
C PHE A 12 6.66 41.70 -34.13
N HIS A 13 5.71 42.15 -34.94
CA HIS A 13 4.33 41.67 -34.93
C HIS A 13 4.22 40.25 -35.49
N GLY A 14 4.97 39.91 -36.52
CA GLY A 14 4.98 38.58 -37.12
C GLY A 14 5.60 37.52 -36.19
N VAL A 15 6.63 37.89 -35.44
CA VAL A 15 7.27 36.99 -34.46
C VAL A 15 6.34 36.75 -33.26
N TRP A 16 5.68 37.80 -32.76
CA TRP A 16 4.69 37.68 -31.65
C TRP A 16 3.45 36.86 -32.04
N MET A 17 2.94 37.04 -33.24
CA MET A 17 1.83 36.24 -33.75
C MET A 17 2.19 34.77 -33.93
N ARG A 18 3.43 34.45 -34.35
CA ARG A 18 3.91 33.06 -34.45
C ARG A 18 4.10 32.41 -33.09
N LEU A 19 4.60 33.16 -32.10
CA LEU A 19 4.72 32.67 -30.70
C LEU A 19 3.36 32.45 -30.03
N LEU A 20 2.39 33.33 -30.27
CA LEU A 20 1.01 33.14 -29.79
C LEU A 20 0.32 31.97 -30.49
N ALA A 21 0.52 31.76 -31.77
CA ALA A 21 -0.01 30.60 -32.49
C ALA A 21 0.60 29.29 -32.00
N LEU A 22 1.91 29.26 -31.70
CA LEU A 22 2.60 28.10 -31.11
C LEU A 22 2.13 27.82 -29.67
N ALA A 23 1.92 28.86 -28.88
CA ALA A 23 1.36 28.71 -27.53
C ALA A 23 -0.11 28.18 -27.56
N MET A 24 -0.92 28.69 -28.49
CA MET A 24 -2.30 28.20 -28.68
C MET A 24 -2.34 26.76 -29.19
N THR A 25 -1.46 26.37 -30.11
CA THR A 25 -1.37 24.96 -30.55
C THR A 25 -0.89 24.04 -29.43
N LEU A 26 0.03 24.47 -28.58
CA LEU A 26 0.50 23.70 -27.41
C LEU A 26 -0.64 23.51 -26.39
N ILE A 27 -1.44 24.55 -26.13
CA ILE A 27 -2.59 24.49 -25.22
C ILE A 27 -3.67 23.55 -25.79
N VAL A 28 -3.94 23.58 -27.08
CA VAL A 28 -4.94 22.70 -27.72
C VAL A 28 -4.45 21.24 -27.74
N THR A 29 -3.16 20.98 -27.95
CA THR A 29 -2.62 19.60 -27.92
C THR A 29 -2.59 19.04 -26.48
N VAL A 30 -2.26 19.86 -25.49
CA VAL A 30 -2.32 19.44 -24.07
C VAL A 30 -3.78 19.20 -23.63
N SER A 31 -4.72 20.03 -24.09
CA SER A 31 -6.14 19.83 -23.81
C SER A 31 -6.71 18.57 -24.47
N ALA A 32 -6.22 18.19 -25.65
CA ALA A 32 -6.63 16.96 -26.33
C ALA A 32 -6.06 15.69 -25.67
N LEU A 33 -4.88 15.76 -25.04
CA LEU A 33 -4.31 14.65 -24.23
C LEU A 33 -5.03 14.45 -22.91
N VAL A 34 -5.64 15.52 -22.34
CA VAL A 34 -6.40 15.43 -21.07
C VAL A 34 -7.85 15.02 -21.31
N ALA A 35 -8.35 15.12 -22.55
CA ALA A 35 -9.69 14.73 -22.95
C ALA A 35 -9.83 13.26 -23.40
N SER A 36 -8.82 12.42 -23.21
CA SER A 36 -9.05 10.97 -23.24
C SER A 36 -10.03 10.67 -22.11
N PRO A 37 -11.22 10.08 -22.39
CA PRO A 37 -12.04 9.59 -21.30
C PRO A 37 -11.16 8.58 -20.56
N VAL A 38 -10.71 8.93 -19.37
CA VAL A 38 -10.39 7.92 -18.37
C VAL A 38 -11.72 7.21 -18.20
N SER A 39 -11.88 6.08 -18.88
CA SER A 39 -12.88 5.12 -18.48
C SER A 39 -12.54 4.83 -17.03
N ALA A 40 -13.22 5.49 -16.11
CA ALA A 40 -13.37 4.97 -14.78
C ALA A 40 -14.01 3.59 -15.05
N ASN A 41 -13.20 2.53 -15.09
CA ASN A 41 -13.71 1.20 -14.86
C ASN A 41 -14.36 1.31 -13.48
N ALA A 42 -15.68 1.49 -13.46
CA ALA A 42 -16.43 1.11 -12.30
C ALA A 42 -15.95 -0.30 -11.98
N ALA A 43 -15.46 -0.52 -10.78
CA ALA A 43 -15.06 -1.85 -10.35
C ALA A 43 -16.22 -2.77 -10.74
N GLU A 44 -15.93 -3.80 -11.53
CA GLU A 44 -16.94 -4.72 -12.03
C GLU A 44 -17.52 -5.37 -10.76
N VAL A 45 -18.80 -5.13 -10.49
CA VAL A 45 -19.47 -5.73 -9.34
C VAL A 45 -19.55 -7.22 -9.66
N GLY A 46 -18.79 -8.02 -8.90
CA GLY A 46 -18.73 -9.46 -9.12
C GLY A 46 -20.07 -10.14 -8.81
N ASP A 47 -20.35 -11.24 -9.52
CA ASP A 47 -21.48 -12.12 -9.23
C ASP A 47 -21.02 -13.26 -8.31
N PRO A 48 -21.40 -13.28 -7.03
CA PRO A 48 -21.01 -14.35 -6.11
C PRO A 48 -21.47 -15.73 -6.57
N SER A 49 -22.56 -15.84 -7.34
CA SER A 49 -23.03 -17.13 -7.83
C SER A 49 -22.15 -17.73 -8.93
N ALA A 50 -21.33 -16.92 -9.59
CA ALA A 50 -20.45 -17.35 -10.68
C ALA A 50 -19.28 -18.23 -10.23
N VAL A 51 -19.01 -18.33 -8.91
CA VAL A 51 -17.91 -19.16 -8.37
C VAL A 51 -18.30 -20.64 -8.21
N LYS A 52 -19.58 -20.98 -8.22
CA LYS A 52 -20.08 -22.33 -7.92
C LYS A 52 -19.39 -23.40 -8.78
N GLY A 53 -18.88 -24.43 -8.12
CA GLY A 53 -18.18 -25.55 -8.74
C GLY A 53 -16.77 -25.28 -9.22
N LYS A 54 -16.30 -24.03 -9.21
CA LYS A 54 -14.93 -23.65 -9.57
C LYS A 54 -13.94 -24.02 -8.46
N THR A 55 -12.66 -24.09 -8.81
CA THR A 55 -11.56 -24.27 -7.85
C THR A 55 -10.60 -23.09 -7.96
N TYR A 56 -10.26 -22.49 -6.83
CA TYR A 56 -9.35 -21.35 -6.75
C TYR A 56 -8.09 -21.71 -5.97
N ALA A 57 -6.97 -21.18 -6.44
CA ALA A 57 -5.68 -21.29 -5.77
C ALA A 57 -5.54 -20.18 -4.73
N VAL A 58 -5.29 -20.57 -3.48
CA VAL A 58 -5.15 -19.66 -2.34
C VAL A 58 -3.71 -19.63 -1.88
N GLY A 59 -3.05 -18.47 -1.98
CA GLY A 59 -1.73 -18.24 -1.42
C GLY A 59 -1.81 -17.86 0.06
N THR A 60 -0.91 -18.40 0.88
CA THR A 60 -0.87 -18.10 2.32
C THR A 60 0.53 -18.17 2.89
N ASP A 61 0.73 -17.61 4.09
CA ASP A 61 1.97 -17.76 4.85
C ASP A 61 2.09 -19.18 5.48
N THR A 62 3.17 -19.43 6.17
CA THR A 62 3.51 -20.73 6.75
C THR A 62 3.66 -20.70 8.27
N THR A 63 3.87 -19.52 8.87
CA THR A 63 4.33 -19.38 10.26
C THR A 63 3.68 -18.20 10.99
N PHE A 64 2.40 -17.92 10.74
CA PHE A 64 1.69 -16.76 11.29
C PHE A 64 0.52 -17.17 12.21
N ALA A 65 0.82 -17.97 13.24
CA ALA A 65 -0.20 -18.39 14.22
C ALA A 65 -0.75 -17.18 15.00
N PRO A 66 -2.08 -17.13 15.23
CA PRO A 66 -3.07 -18.18 15.04
C PRO A 66 -3.81 -18.16 13.68
N PHE A 67 -3.37 -17.37 12.71
CA PHE A 67 -4.07 -17.18 11.43
C PHE A 67 -3.78 -18.30 10.43
N GLU A 68 -2.52 -18.55 10.14
CA GLU A 68 -2.09 -19.65 9.27
C GLU A 68 -0.73 -20.22 9.72
N TYR A 69 -0.73 -21.48 10.01
CA TYR A 69 0.46 -22.20 10.44
C TYR A 69 0.31 -23.70 10.20
N ARG A 70 1.41 -24.44 10.35
CA ARG A 70 1.39 -25.90 10.22
C ARG A 70 1.24 -26.56 11.59
N GLU A 71 0.23 -27.41 11.71
CA GLU A 71 0.08 -28.31 12.83
C GLU A 71 -0.10 -29.73 12.29
N ASN A 72 0.69 -30.68 12.80
CA ASN A 72 0.69 -32.09 12.34
C ASN A 72 0.77 -32.23 10.81
N GLY A 73 1.53 -31.37 10.15
CA GLY A 73 1.74 -31.37 8.69
C GLY A 73 0.61 -30.74 7.87
N LYS A 74 -0.47 -30.29 8.49
CA LYS A 74 -1.60 -29.63 7.83
C LYS A 74 -1.58 -28.13 8.10
N MET A 75 -2.02 -27.35 7.11
CA MET A 75 -2.27 -25.92 7.30
C MET A 75 -3.57 -25.73 8.06
N THR A 76 -3.50 -25.01 9.19
CA THR A 76 -4.59 -24.69 10.12
C THR A 76 -4.51 -23.22 10.53
N GLY A 77 -5.48 -22.76 11.32
CA GLY A 77 -5.58 -21.41 11.82
C GLY A 77 -6.83 -20.70 11.32
N ILE A 78 -7.07 -19.51 11.87
CA ILE A 78 -8.27 -18.70 11.61
C ILE A 78 -8.47 -18.52 10.10
N ASP A 79 -7.45 -18.11 9.38
CA ASP A 79 -7.50 -17.84 7.94
C ASP A 79 -7.84 -19.08 7.13
N MET A 80 -7.24 -20.21 7.53
CA MET A 80 -7.46 -21.48 6.84
C MET A 80 -8.87 -22.02 7.07
N GLU A 81 -9.44 -21.81 8.24
CA GLU A 81 -10.80 -22.23 8.54
C GLU A 81 -11.83 -21.31 7.92
N LEU A 82 -11.60 -19.99 7.95
CA LEU A 82 -12.47 -19.01 7.30
C LEU A 82 -12.58 -19.25 5.80
N ILE A 83 -11.46 -19.35 5.09
CA ILE A 83 -11.53 -19.52 3.63
C ILE A 83 -12.17 -20.85 3.21
N ARG A 84 -12.01 -21.92 4.02
CA ARG A 84 -12.69 -23.20 3.78
C ARG A 84 -14.19 -23.12 4.06
N ALA A 85 -14.59 -22.45 5.15
CA ALA A 85 -15.99 -22.27 5.51
C ALA A 85 -16.70 -21.39 4.46
N ILE A 86 -16.09 -20.29 4.05
CA ILE A 86 -16.58 -19.44 2.95
C ILE A 86 -16.72 -20.25 1.65
N ALA A 87 -15.71 -21.02 1.28
CA ALA A 87 -15.75 -21.85 0.07
C ALA A 87 -16.89 -22.90 0.10
N GLN A 88 -17.13 -23.48 1.27
CA GLN A 88 -18.23 -24.41 1.47
C GLN A 88 -19.58 -23.71 1.35
N GLU A 89 -19.76 -22.56 1.98
CA GLU A 89 -21.01 -21.78 1.96
C GLU A 89 -21.34 -21.31 0.54
N GLU A 90 -20.34 -20.83 -0.23
CA GLU A 90 -20.52 -20.30 -1.58
C GLU A 90 -20.42 -21.36 -2.69
N GLY A 91 -20.11 -22.62 -2.34
CA GLY A 91 -20.09 -23.74 -3.27
C GLY A 91 -18.92 -23.77 -4.23
N PHE A 92 -17.78 -23.19 -3.87
CA PHE A 92 -16.51 -23.31 -4.61
C PHE A 92 -15.49 -24.18 -3.86
N LYS A 93 -14.35 -24.45 -4.46
CA LYS A 93 -13.27 -25.24 -3.87
C LYS A 93 -12.00 -24.41 -3.79
N VAL A 94 -11.15 -24.72 -2.79
CA VAL A 94 -9.85 -24.05 -2.63
C VAL A 94 -8.71 -25.07 -2.66
N THR A 95 -7.59 -24.65 -3.29
CA THR A 95 -6.31 -25.34 -3.22
C THR A 95 -5.31 -24.42 -2.52
N ILE A 96 -4.93 -24.78 -1.29
CA ILE A 96 -4.06 -23.93 -0.46
C ILE A 96 -2.59 -24.15 -0.83
N GLN A 97 -1.90 -23.07 -1.15
CA GLN A 97 -0.46 -23.01 -1.42
C GLN A 97 0.23 -22.25 -0.29
N SER A 98 0.93 -22.96 0.55
CA SER A 98 1.67 -22.43 1.71
C SER A 98 3.07 -22.03 1.24
N LEU A 99 3.25 -20.72 0.97
CA LEU A 99 4.42 -20.17 0.28
C LEU A 99 5.33 -19.31 1.17
N GLY A 100 4.77 -18.73 2.24
CA GLY A 100 5.33 -17.61 2.97
C GLY A 100 4.77 -16.28 2.45
N PHE A 101 4.65 -15.28 3.34
CA PHE A 101 3.90 -14.05 3.06
C PHE A 101 4.36 -13.33 1.77
N ASN A 102 5.62 -12.98 1.69
CA ASN A 102 6.15 -12.26 0.51
C ASN A 102 6.04 -13.09 -0.77
N ALA A 103 6.30 -14.40 -0.70
CA ALA A 103 6.16 -15.29 -1.85
C ALA A 103 4.70 -15.46 -2.29
N ALA A 104 3.75 -15.44 -1.35
CA ALA A 104 2.31 -15.46 -1.66
C ALA A 104 1.88 -14.19 -2.41
N LEU A 105 2.38 -13.00 -2.02
CA LEU A 105 2.13 -11.76 -2.74
C LEU A 105 2.72 -11.77 -4.16
N GLN A 106 3.92 -12.33 -4.33
CA GLN A 106 4.52 -12.50 -5.66
C GLN A 106 3.73 -13.48 -6.52
N ALA A 107 3.27 -14.59 -5.95
CA ALA A 107 2.42 -15.57 -6.63
C ALA A 107 1.07 -14.95 -7.06
N LEU A 108 0.47 -14.09 -6.21
CA LEU A 108 -0.73 -13.33 -6.56
C LEU A 108 -0.45 -12.38 -7.72
N SER A 109 0.59 -11.55 -7.63
CA SER A 109 0.95 -10.58 -8.66
C SER A 109 1.26 -11.23 -10.02
N SER A 110 1.78 -12.47 -10.02
CA SER A 110 2.04 -13.25 -11.23
C SER A 110 0.87 -14.15 -11.68
N ASN A 111 -0.30 -14.07 -11.03
CA ASN A 111 -1.50 -14.90 -11.26
C ASN A 111 -1.24 -16.42 -11.10
N GLN A 112 -0.32 -16.81 -10.23
CA GLN A 112 -0.11 -18.22 -9.85
C GLN A 112 -1.09 -18.66 -8.76
N VAL A 113 -1.62 -17.70 -8.00
CA VAL A 113 -2.75 -17.89 -7.09
C VAL A 113 -3.82 -16.86 -7.41
N ASP A 114 -5.07 -17.17 -7.07
CA ASP A 114 -6.25 -16.35 -7.37
C ASP A 114 -6.54 -15.35 -6.25
N VAL A 115 -6.22 -15.73 -5.02
CA VAL A 115 -6.45 -14.94 -3.80
C VAL A 115 -5.35 -15.22 -2.78
N VAL A 116 -5.03 -14.23 -1.96
CA VAL A 116 -4.16 -14.38 -0.77
C VAL A 116 -4.98 -14.12 0.48
N ILE A 117 -4.86 -15.03 1.45
CA ILE A 117 -5.29 -14.86 2.84
C ILE A 117 -4.11 -15.21 3.74
N ALA A 118 -3.60 -14.23 4.48
CA ALA A 118 -2.35 -14.34 5.23
C ALA A 118 -2.20 -13.26 6.31
N GLY A 119 -3.24 -13.00 7.11
CA GLY A 119 -3.24 -11.90 8.07
C GLY A 119 -2.87 -10.56 7.41
N MET A 120 -3.32 -10.34 6.18
CA MET A 120 -2.85 -9.23 5.36
C MET A 120 -3.58 -7.94 5.66
N SER A 121 -2.88 -6.95 6.25
CA SER A 121 -3.44 -5.62 6.52
C SER A 121 -3.84 -4.91 5.23
N ILE A 122 -5.04 -4.34 5.24
CA ILE A 122 -5.57 -3.47 4.19
C ILE A 122 -4.92 -2.10 4.34
N THR A 123 -4.03 -1.71 3.41
CA THR A 123 -3.38 -0.39 3.40
C THR A 123 -3.62 0.33 2.08
N ASP A 124 -3.52 1.66 2.07
CA ASP A 124 -3.69 2.44 0.83
C ASP A 124 -2.63 2.11 -0.21
N GLU A 125 -1.40 1.79 0.22
CA GLU A 125 -0.33 1.33 -0.67
C GLU A 125 -0.72 0.01 -1.35
N ARG A 126 -1.22 -0.97 -0.58
CA ARG A 126 -1.64 -2.27 -1.12
C ARG A 126 -2.90 -2.19 -1.98
N LYS A 127 -3.85 -1.29 -1.65
CA LYS A 127 -5.03 -1.00 -2.49
C LYS A 127 -4.68 -0.46 -3.89
N ALA A 128 -3.50 0.10 -4.08
CA ALA A 128 -3.03 0.50 -5.41
C ALA A 128 -2.78 -0.72 -6.33
N THR A 129 -2.43 -1.89 -5.76
CA THR A 129 -2.02 -3.10 -6.49
C THR A 129 -3.06 -4.22 -6.41
N TYR A 130 -3.82 -4.28 -5.31
CA TYR A 130 -4.78 -5.34 -5.01
C TYR A 130 -6.18 -4.77 -4.76
N ASP A 131 -7.19 -5.59 -5.01
CA ASP A 131 -8.53 -5.40 -4.49
C ASP A 131 -8.70 -6.30 -3.26
N PHE A 132 -9.38 -5.81 -2.23
CA PHE A 132 -9.55 -6.50 -0.96
C PHE A 132 -11.01 -6.85 -0.70
N SER A 133 -11.23 -7.95 -0.01
CA SER A 133 -12.50 -8.26 0.62
C SER A 133 -12.87 -7.23 1.69
N ASN A 134 -14.08 -7.30 2.18
CA ASN A 134 -14.44 -6.71 3.47
C ASN A 134 -13.43 -7.16 4.54
N PRO A 135 -13.15 -6.31 5.54
CA PRO A 135 -12.28 -6.69 6.65
C PRO A 135 -12.85 -7.91 7.37
N TYR A 136 -12.01 -8.91 7.59
CA TYR A 136 -12.39 -10.09 8.36
C TYR A 136 -11.79 -10.14 9.77
N PHE A 137 -10.84 -9.23 10.10
CA PHE A 137 -10.20 -9.18 11.41
C PHE A 137 -9.64 -7.81 11.71
N GLN A 138 -9.78 -7.32 12.96
CA GLN A 138 -9.18 -6.07 13.43
C GLN A 138 -7.80 -6.33 13.99
N SER A 139 -6.77 -5.71 13.46
CA SER A 139 -5.38 -5.86 13.90
C SER A 139 -4.72 -4.52 14.32
N GLY A 140 -3.44 -4.55 14.50
CA GLY A 140 -2.56 -3.43 14.83
C GLY A 140 -1.19 -3.93 15.26
N ILE A 141 -0.25 -3.01 15.44
CA ILE A 141 1.15 -3.32 15.73
C ILE A 141 1.42 -3.28 17.23
N GLN A 142 2.32 -4.16 17.67
CA GLN A 142 2.81 -4.21 19.05
C GLN A 142 4.29 -4.60 19.07
N MET A 143 4.98 -4.26 20.16
CA MET A 143 6.36 -4.64 20.39
C MET A 143 6.46 -5.73 21.43
N ALA A 144 7.26 -6.76 21.14
CA ALA A 144 7.66 -7.77 22.10
C ALA A 144 9.18 -7.91 22.17
N ILE A 145 9.65 -8.39 23.30
CA ILE A 145 11.07 -8.66 23.61
C ILE A 145 11.20 -10.06 24.19
N ALA A 146 12.44 -10.52 24.38
CA ALA A 146 12.68 -11.78 25.10
C ALA A 146 12.09 -11.71 26.53
N GLU A 147 11.49 -12.78 26.99
CA GLU A 147 10.83 -12.86 28.31
C GLU A 147 11.76 -12.47 29.46
N ASN A 148 13.04 -12.85 29.36
CA ASN A 148 14.06 -12.57 30.37
C ASN A 148 14.76 -11.21 30.22
N ASN A 149 14.36 -10.38 29.27
CA ASN A 149 14.92 -9.03 29.05
C ASN A 149 14.11 -7.99 29.83
N ASP A 150 14.69 -7.37 30.85
CA ASP A 150 14.04 -6.32 31.65
C ASP A 150 14.59 -4.89 31.33
N SER A 151 15.48 -4.79 30.32
CA SER A 151 16.11 -3.52 29.97
C SER A 151 15.29 -2.66 29.01
N ILE A 152 14.29 -3.25 28.34
CA ILE A 152 13.42 -2.56 27.37
C ILE A 152 11.99 -2.59 27.88
N THR A 153 11.42 -1.41 28.11
CA THR A 153 10.05 -1.23 28.63
C THR A 153 9.21 -0.32 27.72
N SER A 154 9.85 0.35 26.77
CA SER A 154 9.21 1.30 25.86
C SER A 154 10.01 1.43 24.54
N TYR A 155 9.44 2.10 23.56
CA TYR A 155 10.14 2.41 22.31
C TYR A 155 11.42 3.27 22.51
N LYS A 156 11.46 4.09 23.58
CA LYS A 156 12.62 4.95 23.89
C LYS A 156 13.87 4.17 24.30
N ASP A 157 13.69 2.94 24.75
CA ASP A 157 14.80 2.08 25.19
C ASP A 157 15.46 1.34 23.99
N LEU A 158 14.99 1.63 22.75
CA LEU A 158 15.50 1.00 21.53
C LEU A 158 16.72 1.72 20.92
N ASP A 159 17.17 2.85 21.48
CA ASP A 159 18.33 3.56 20.93
C ASP A 159 19.57 2.66 20.85
N GLY A 160 20.19 2.60 19.67
CA GLY A 160 21.32 1.71 19.39
C GLY A 160 20.99 0.21 19.31
N LYS A 161 19.72 -0.19 19.38
CA LYS A 161 19.26 -1.58 19.38
C LYS A 161 18.94 -2.09 17.99
N THR A 162 18.73 -3.41 17.89
CA THR A 162 18.29 -4.07 16.67
C THR A 162 16.85 -4.55 16.84
N VAL A 163 15.98 -4.08 15.97
CA VAL A 163 14.60 -4.53 15.85
C VAL A 163 14.47 -5.48 14.67
N VAL A 164 13.80 -6.60 14.83
CA VAL A 164 13.51 -7.53 13.75
C VAL A 164 12.03 -7.45 13.36
N ALA A 165 11.76 -7.56 12.05
CA ALA A 165 10.40 -7.60 11.50
C ALA A 165 10.34 -8.55 10.30
N LYS A 166 9.13 -8.97 9.92
CA LYS A 166 8.92 -9.86 8.76
C LYS A 166 8.90 -9.06 7.46
N THR A 167 9.67 -9.51 6.47
CA THR A 167 9.79 -8.87 5.14
C THR A 167 8.41 -8.65 4.49
N GLY A 168 8.14 -7.43 4.06
CA GLY A 168 6.91 -7.03 3.38
C GLY A 168 5.68 -6.92 4.29
N SER A 169 5.82 -7.16 5.62
CA SER A 169 4.72 -7.01 6.59
C SER A 169 4.48 -5.56 6.99
N GLU A 170 3.34 -5.32 7.61
CA GLU A 170 3.03 -4.01 8.21
C GLU A 170 3.93 -3.71 9.40
N GLY A 171 4.33 -4.74 10.16
CA GLY A 171 5.33 -4.62 11.22
C GLY A 171 6.69 -4.12 10.72
N GLU A 172 7.12 -4.55 9.52
CA GLU A 172 8.34 -4.04 8.90
C GLU A 172 8.19 -2.57 8.49
N SER A 173 7.07 -2.21 7.86
CA SER A 173 6.77 -0.83 7.47
C SER A 173 6.77 0.09 8.69
N TYR A 174 6.09 -0.30 9.75
CA TYR A 174 6.05 0.42 11.03
C TYR A 174 7.45 0.55 11.63
N ALA A 175 8.22 -0.54 11.69
CA ALA A 175 9.58 -0.53 12.21
C ALA A 175 10.47 0.45 11.43
N LYS A 176 10.45 0.42 10.11
CA LYS A 176 11.25 1.31 9.26
C LYS A 176 10.85 2.78 9.41
N GLN A 177 9.55 3.05 9.52
CA GLN A 177 9.03 4.41 9.68
C GLN A 177 9.53 5.06 10.97
N HIS A 178 9.62 4.32 12.06
CA HIS A 178 9.98 4.84 13.38
C HIS A 178 11.46 4.64 13.76
N ALA A 179 12.27 4.00 12.91
CA ALA A 179 13.66 3.69 13.19
C ALA A 179 14.50 4.93 13.54
N SER A 180 14.35 6.01 12.76
CA SER A 180 15.09 7.27 13.01
C SER A 180 14.60 8.03 14.23
N GLU A 181 13.33 7.89 14.62
CA GLU A 181 12.75 8.54 15.79
C GLU A 181 13.31 7.96 17.10
N TYR A 182 13.46 6.63 17.15
CA TYR A 182 13.88 5.90 18.35
C TYR A 182 15.33 5.37 18.27
N GLY A 183 16.07 5.63 17.20
CA GLY A 183 17.51 5.35 17.11
C GLY A 183 17.88 3.88 16.90
N TYR A 184 16.94 3.00 16.50
CA TYR A 184 17.22 1.58 16.29
C TYR A 184 17.51 1.24 14.81
N THR A 185 18.08 0.05 14.59
CA THR A 185 18.26 -0.54 13.26
C THR A 185 17.23 -1.64 13.02
N VAL A 186 16.78 -1.80 11.75
CA VAL A 186 15.79 -2.82 11.38
C VAL A 186 16.47 -3.95 10.61
N THR A 187 16.25 -5.17 11.06
CA THR A 187 16.61 -6.41 10.35
C THR A 187 15.33 -7.09 9.86
N SER A 188 15.28 -7.45 8.57
CA SER A 188 14.13 -8.10 7.98
C SER A 188 14.40 -9.58 7.75
N VAL A 189 13.41 -10.44 8.05
CA VAL A 189 13.45 -11.90 7.82
C VAL A 189 12.12 -12.37 7.22
N ASP A 190 12.13 -13.49 6.50
CA ASP A 190 10.96 -13.93 5.75
C ASP A 190 9.94 -14.71 6.59
N GLN A 191 10.33 -15.22 7.76
CA GLN A 191 9.49 -16.09 8.59
C GLN A 191 9.35 -15.55 10.01
N SER A 192 8.13 -15.52 10.53
CA SER A 192 7.85 -15.09 11.91
C SER A 192 8.55 -15.98 12.94
N SER A 193 8.66 -17.29 12.69
CA SER A 193 9.41 -18.18 13.58
C SER A 193 10.88 -17.79 13.72
N THR A 194 11.56 -17.46 12.61
CA THR A 194 12.94 -16.97 12.62
C THR A 194 13.04 -15.63 13.37
N MET A 195 12.10 -14.74 13.14
CA MET A 195 12.01 -13.44 13.80
C MET A 195 11.96 -13.58 15.33
N TYR A 196 11.10 -14.46 15.83
CA TYR A 196 10.98 -14.70 17.28
C TYR A 196 12.20 -15.38 17.87
N GLU A 197 12.81 -16.34 17.15
CA GLU A 197 14.06 -16.98 17.60
C GLU A 197 15.22 -15.98 17.70
N MET A 198 15.31 -15.00 16.81
CA MET A 198 16.33 -13.95 16.89
C MET A 198 16.21 -13.13 18.17
N VAL A 199 14.99 -12.79 18.58
CA VAL A 199 14.75 -12.04 19.84
C VAL A 199 15.07 -12.91 21.05
N LYS A 200 14.62 -14.17 21.08
CA LYS A 200 14.90 -15.10 22.19
C LYS A 200 16.37 -15.39 22.38
N SER A 201 17.12 -15.50 21.27
CA SER A 201 18.56 -15.77 21.28
C SER A 201 19.44 -14.54 21.51
N GLY A 202 18.84 -13.33 21.54
CA GLY A 202 19.56 -12.06 21.68
C GLY A 202 20.24 -11.58 20.39
N ASN A 203 19.94 -12.18 19.22
CA ASN A 203 20.38 -11.70 17.92
C ASN A 203 19.59 -10.47 17.43
N ALA A 204 18.46 -10.19 18.05
CA ALA A 204 17.71 -8.95 17.97
C ALA A 204 17.21 -8.60 19.37
N ASP A 205 17.00 -7.30 19.63
CA ASP A 205 16.58 -6.81 20.95
C ASP A 205 15.05 -6.80 21.09
N ALA A 206 14.34 -6.54 20.00
CA ALA A 206 12.88 -6.48 19.99
C ALA A 206 12.30 -6.91 18.62
N VAL A 207 11.03 -7.22 18.61
CA VAL A 207 10.23 -7.50 17.42
C VAL A 207 9.04 -6.55 17.35
N PHE A 208 8.74 -6.03 16.16
CA PHE A 208 7.44 -5.47 15.84
C PHE A 208 6.66 -6.45 14.99
N ASP A 209 5.46 -6.80 15.46
CA ASP A 209 4.55 -7.68 14.75
C ASP A 209 3.10 -7.34 15.14
N ASP A 210 2.17 -8.01 14.51
CA ASP A 210 0.74 -7.80 14.75
C ASP A 210 0.35 -8.26 16.15
N TYR A 211 -0.42 -7.43 16.87
CA TYR A 211 -0.74 -7.67 18.26
C TYR A 211 -1.47 -9.01 18.52
N PRO A 212 -2.39 -9.50 17.66
CA PRO A 212 -3.05 -10.78 17.92
C PRO A 212 -2.07 -11.96 17.82
N VAL A 213 -1.07 -11.87 16.95
CA VAL A 213 -0.03 -12.90 16.78
C VAL A 213 0.89 -12.92 17.98
N LEU A 214 1.37 -11.75 18.41
CA LEU A 214 2.21 -11.65 19.61
C LEU A 214 1.46 -12.11 20.86
N ALA A 215 0.20 -11.69 21.05
CA ALA A 215 -0.61 -12.09 22.19
C ALA A 215 -0.85 -13.60 22.21
N TYR A 216 -1.16 -14.20 21.05
CA TYR A 216 -1.29 -15.65 20.93
C TYR A 216 0.03 -16.36 21.27
N GLY A 217 1.14 -15.93 20.69
CA GLY A 217 2.45 -16.53 20.97
C GLY A 217 2.83 -16.48 22.45
N VAL A 218 2.62 -15.34 23.11
CA VAL A 218 2.86 -15.16 24.54
C VAL A 218 1.94 -16.08 25.37
N SER A 219 0.66 -16.23 25.00
CA SER A 219 -0.27 -17.16 25.66
C SER A 219 0.18 -18.62 25.55
N GLN A 220 0.94 -18.97 24.51
CA GLN A 220 1.55 -20.28 24.29
C GLN A 220 2.96 -20.41 24.91
N ASN A 221 3.38 -19.45 25.74
CA ASN A 221 4.70 -19.42 26.40
C ASN A 221 5.85 -19.51 25.38
N ASN A 222 5.78 -18.71 24.31
CA ASN A 222 6.77 -18.72 23.24
C ASN A 222 8.14 -18.07 23.61
N GLY A 223 8.33 -17.66 24.89
CA GLY A 223 9.56 -17.04 25.40
C GLY A 223 9.70 -15.56 25.10
N LEU A 224 8.61 -14.91 24.68
CA LEU A 224 8.52 -13.47 24.49
C LEU A 224 7.58 -12.84 25.53
N LYS A 225 7.76 -11.54 25.77
CA LYS A 225 6.79 -10.71 26.49
C LYS A 225 6.50 -9.41 25.75
N ILE A 226 5.25 -8.98 25.82
CA ILE A 226 4.78 -7.73 25.26
C ILE A 226 5.10 -6.59 26.23
N VAL A 227 5.66 -5.49 25.72
CA VAL A 227 6.11 -4.36 26.57
C VAL A 227 5.52 -3.01 26.13
N THR A 228 4.65 -2.98 25.13
CA THR A 228 3.98 -1.74 24.69
C THR A 228 2.47 -1.96 24.59
N PRO A 229 1.66 -0.90 24.71
CA PRO A 229 0.26 -0.95 24.31
C PRO A 229 0.14 -1.34 22.82
N LYS A 230 -0.99 -1.96 22.45
CA LYS A 230 -1.33 -2.18 21.04
C LYS A 230 -1.56 -0.82 20.36
N VAL A 231 -0.96 -0.62 19.19
CA VAL A 231 -1.25 0.49 18.32
C VAL A 231 -2.28 0.01 17.32
N PRO A 232 -3.55 0.48 17.38
CA PRO A 232 -4.56 0.12 16.39
C PRO A 232 -4.06 0.53 15.01
N HIS A 233 -3.84 -0.43 14.13
CA HIS A 233 -3.30 -0.17 12.80
C HIS A 233 -3.69 -1.28 11.84
N GLY A 234 -4.64 -0.97 10.98
CA GLY A 234 -5.07 -1.86 9.91
C GLY A 234 -6.09 -2.93 10.34
N GLU A 235 -6.64 -3.49 9.32
CA GLU A 235 -7.61 -4.57 9.33
C GLU A 235 -7.13 -5.61 8.32
N TYR A 236 -7.39 -6.88 8.58
CA TYR A 236 -7.06 -7.91 7.61
C TYR A 236 -8.15 -8.07 6.57
N GLY A 237 -7.72 -8.19 5.32
CA GLY A 237 -8.57 -8.53 4.18
C GLY A 237 -7.94 -9.61 3.31
N MET A 238 -8.78 -10.32 2.58
CA MET A 238 -8.35 -11.25 1.54
C MET A 238 -8.09 -10.46 0.27
N ALA A 239 -6.95 -10.70 -0.38
CA ALA A 239 -6.50 -9.89 -1.52
C ALA A 239 -6.58 -10.66 -2.84
N VAL A 240 -7.08 -10.01 -3.88
CA VAL A 240 -6.99 -10.45 -5.27
C VAL A 240 -6.22 -9.41 -6.09
N ASN A 241 -5.69 -9.78 -7.25
CA ASN A 241 -5.06 -8.80 -8.14
C ASN A 241 -6.04 -7.70 -8.56
N LYS A 242 -5.57 -6.48 -8.66
CA LYS A 242 -6.37 -5.31 -9.04
C LYS A 242 -7.17 -5.55 -10.33
N GLY A 243 -8.49 -5.40 -10.24
CA GLY A 243 -9.42 -5.62 -11.35
C GLY A 243 -9.53 -7.07 -11.82
N LYS A 244 -9.16 -8.05 -10.97
CA LYS A 244 -9.27 -9.49 -11.26
C LYS A 244 -10.14 -10.18 -10.22
N ASN A 245 -10.68 -11.34 -10.60
CA ASN A 245 -11.44 -12.21 -9.69
C ASN A 245 -12.56 -11.51 -8.92
N ALA A 246 -13.26 -10.54 -9.54
CA ALA A 246 -14.33 -9.79 -8.89
C ALA A 246 -15.45 -10.70 -8.37
N ASP A 247 -15.82 -11.76 -9.11
CA ASP A 247 -16.79 -12.76 -8.68
C ASP A 247 -16.34 -13.51 -7.41
N LEU A 248 -15.04 -13.86 -7.33
CA LEU A 248 -14.48 -14.52 -6.16
C LEU A 248 -14.50 -13.57 -4.94
N LEU A 249 -14.12 -12.31 -5.15
CA LEU A 249 -14.14 -11.32 -4.07
C LEU A 249 -15.55 -11.08 -3.55
N ALA A 250 -16.55 -10.97 -4.45
CA ALA A 250 -17.96 -10.85 -4.07
C ALA A 250 -18.46 -12.08 -3.31
N ALA A 251 -18.06 -13.30 -3.73
CA ALA A 251 -18.41 -14.53 -3.02
C ALA A 251 -17.73 -14.64 -1.65
N ILE A 252 -16.48 -14.16 -1.52
CA ILE A 252 -15.79 -14.08 -0.23
C ILE A 252 -16.55 -13.16 0.72
N ASP A 253 -16.97 -12.00 0.26
CA ASP A 253 -17.71 -11.03 1.05
C ASP A 253 -19.08 -11.54 1.46
N ASP A 254 -19.82 -12.17 0.54
CA ASP A 254 -21.13 -12.76 0.84
C ASP A 254 -21.02 -13.93 1.84
N GLY A 255 -20.05 -14.82 1.63
CA GLY A 255 -19.77 -15.94 2.52
C GLY A 255 -19.34 -15.46 3.91
N LEU A 256 -18.44 -14.47 4.00
CA LEU A 256 -18.04 -13.89 5.30
C LEU A 256 -19.26 -13.31 6.05
N ASN A 257 -20.15 -12.59 5.34
CA ASN A 257 -21.38 -12.07 5.90
C ASN A 257 -22.27 -13.18 6.47
N LYS A 258 -22.43 -14.27 5.73
CA LYS A 258 -23.21 -15.44 6.17
C LYS A 258 -22.61 -16.12 7.39
N LEU A 259 -21.28 -16.30 7.44
CA LEU A 259 -20.59 -16.86 8.60
C LEU A 259 -20.74 -15.99 9.85
N ILE A 260 -20.69 -14.66 9.69
CA ILE A 260 -20.94 -13.73 10.81
C ILE A 260 -22.39 -13.84 11.28
N ALA A 261 -23.34 -13.82 10.35
CA ALA A 261 -24.76 -13.87 10.68
C ALA A 261 -25.20 -15.20 11.33
N SER A 262 -24.56 -16.32 10.96
CA SER A 262 -24.83 -17.64 11.56
C SER A 262 -24.12 -17.89 12.91
N GLY A 263 -23.11 -17.04 13.26
CA GLY A 263 -22.24 -17.25 14.41
C GLY A 263 -21.07 -18.23 14.15
N GLU A 264 -20.94 -18.76 12.96
CA GLU A 264 -19.83 -19.66 12.61
C GLU A 264 -18.49 -18.94 12.64
N TYR A 265 -18.43 -17.67 12.19
CA TYR A 265 -17.25 -16.83 12.33
C TYR A 265 -16.79 -16.74 13.79
N GLU A 266 -17.70 -16.42 14.73
CA GLU A 266 -17.40 -16.35 16.17
C GLU A 266 -16.87 -17.70 16.69
N THR A 267 -17.48 -18.80 16.27
CA THR A 267 -17.06 -20.16 16.63
C THR A 267 -15.63 -20.46 16.16
N ILE A 268 -15.28 -20.11 14.92
CA ILE A 268 -13.93 -20.31 14.37
C ILE A 268 -12.93 -19.49 15.17
N VAL A 269 -13.16 -18.20 15.35
CA VAL A 269 -12.21 -17.30 16.04
C VAL A 269 -12.07 -17.68 17.52
N ALA A 270 -13.14 -18.13 18.17
CA ALA A 270 -13.12 -18.52 19.59
C ALA A 270 -12.21 -19.73 19.87
N GLN A 271 -12.00 -20.62 18.91
CA GLN A 271 -11.09 -21.75 19.06
C GLN A 271 -9.63 -21.30 19.31
N TYR A 272 -9.26 -20.14 18.80
CA TYR A 272 -7.90 -19.60 18.85
C TYR A 272 -7.74 -18.49 19.89
N LEU A 273 -8.73 -17.61 20.02
CA LEU A 273 -8.66 -16.40 20.85
C LEU A 273 -9.58 -16.45 22.07
N GLY A 274 -10.32 -17.52 22.24
CA GLY A 274 -11.35 -17.64 23.27
C GLY A 274 -12.60 -16.81 22.96
N GLU A 275 -13.69 -17.05 23.72
CA GLU A 275 -14.99 -16.39 23.47
C GLU A 275 -14.93 -14.85 23.55
N ALA A 276 -14.15 -14.31 24.50
CA ALA A 276 -14.04 -12.86 24.67
C ALA A 276 -13.35 -12.20 23.45
N GLY A 277 -12.25 -12.82 22.96
CA GLY A 277 -11.54 -12.34 21.77
C GLY A 277 -12.39 -12.45 20.52
N ALA A 278 -13.17 -13.51 20.36
CA ALA A 278 -14.06 -13.69 19.24
C ALA A 278 -15.18 -12.62 19.21
N LYS A 279 -15.79 -12.33 20.35
CA LYS A 279 -16.81 -11.27 20.47
C LYS A 279 -16.24 -9.88 20.13
N GLU A 280 -15.03 -9.56 20.65
CA GLU A 280 -14.35 -8.30 20.30
C GLU A 280 -14.19 -8.18 18.78
N GLN A 281 -13.81 -9.27 18.10
CA GLN A 281 -13.66 -9.25 16.64
C GLN A 281 -14.99 -9.10 15.91
N VAL A 282 -16.04 -9.83 16.31
CA VAL A 282 -17.39 -9.67 15.73
C VAL A 282 -17.87 -8.24 15.87
N GLU A 283 -17.73 -7.61 17.03
CA GLU A 283 -18.10 -6.21 17.25
C GLU A 283 -17.29 -5.25 16.37
N ALA A 284 -15.98 -5.51 16.22
CA ALA A 284 -15.09 -4.65 15.43
C ALA A 284 -15.38 -4.68 13.94
N ILE A 285 -15.80 -5.84 13.39
CA ILE A 285 -16.02 -6.00 11.94
C ILE A 285 -17.50 -5.89 11.53
N SER A 286 -18.47 -6.23 12.38
CA SER A 286 -19.90 -6.25 12.02
C SER A 286 -20.43 -4.89 11.53
N GLY A 287 -19.94 -3.79 12.09
CA GLY A 287 -20.31 -2.44 11.64
C GLY A 287 -19.75 -2.06 10.27
N LYS A 288 -18.76 -2.78 9.77
CA LYS A 288 -18.02 -2.49 8.53
C LYS A 288 -18.46 -3.39 7.37
N VAL A 289 -18.89 -4.58 7.71
CA VAL A 289 -19.36 -5.59 6.76
C VAL A 289 -20.74 -5.21 6.17
N THR A 290 -21.58 -4.51 6.93
CA THR A 290 -22.87 -3.98 6.43
C THR A 290 -22.74 -2.75 5.54
N ASP A 291 -21.59 -2.08 5.54
CA ASP A 291 -21.43 -0.78 4.90
C ASP A 291 -20.90 -0.87 3.43
N ASN A 292 -20.20 -1.93 3.07
CA ASN A 292 -19.61 -2.06 1.73
C ASN A 292 -20.57 -2.58 0.63
N GLY A 293 -21.73 -3.12 0.99
CA GLY A 293 -22.77 -3.55 0.02
C GLY A 293 -23.93 -2.58 -0.15
N ALA A 294 -24.12 -1.66 0.82
CA ALA A 294 -25.24 -0.70 0.81
C ALA A 294 -24.79 0.75 0.53
N ASP A 295 -23.54 1.10 0.78
CA ASP A 295 -23.07 2.48 0.59
C ASP A 295 -22.72 2.83 -0.85
N ASP A 296 -22.42 1.88 -1.72
CA ASP A 296 -22.35 2.16 -3.17
C ASP A 296 -23.74 2.45 -3.78
N ALA A 297 -24.83 2.01 -3.14
CA ALA A 297 -26.20 2.35 -3.54
C ALA A 297 -26.77 3.58 -2.77
N ALA A 298 -26.20 3.92 -1.63
CA ALA A 298 -26.58 5.05 -0.77
C ALA A 298 -25.53 6.15 -0.68
N GLN A 299 -24.47 6.13 -1.53
CA GLN A 299 -23.73 7.35 -1.78
C GLN A 299 -24.77 8.38 -2.23
N LYS A 300 -25.29 9.16 -1.25
CA LYS A 300 -25.92 10.44 -1.49
C LYS A 300 -25.19 10.98 -2.69
N LYS A 301 -25.86 11.14 -3.83
CA LYS A 301 -25.31 11.81 -5.01
C LYS A 301 -24.72 13.11 -4.50
N VAL A 302 -23.44 13.07 -4.15
CA VAL A 302 -22.68 14.26 -3.83
C VAL A 302 -22.67 14.98 -5.17
N GLY A 303 -23.52 15.97 -5.31
CA GLY A 303 -23.64 16.69 -6.56
C GLY A 303 -22.25 17.17 -6.96
N PHE A 304 -22.01 17.41 -8.25
CA PHE A 304 -20.74 17.88 -8.81
C PHE A 304 -19.99 18.87 -7.89
N TRP A 305 -20.71 19.83 -7.29
CA TRP A 305 -20.14 20.80 -6.36
C TRP A 305 -19.71 20.22 -5.01
N GLY A 306 -20.31 19.14 -4.57
CA GLY A 306 -19.87 18.43 -3.36
C GLY A 306 -18.57 17.67 -3.59
N LEU A 307 -18.43 16.97 -4.72
CA LEU A 307 -17.19 16.31 -5.15
C LEU A 307 -16.06 17.33 -5.34
N VAL A 308 -16.35 18.48 -6.00
CA VAL A 308 -15.39 19.58 -6.15
C VAL A 308 -14.90 20.07 -4.77
N LYS A 309 -15.81 20.28 -3.82
CA LYS A 309 -15.46 20.76 -2.47
C LYS A 309 -14.60 19.72 -1.70
N GLN A 310 -14.90 18.45 -1.84
CA GLN A 310 -14.16 17.36 -1.20
C GLN A 310 -12.76 17.18 -1.81
N SER A 311 -12.62 17.33 -3.13
CA SER A 311 -11.36 17.20 -3.85
C SER A 311 -10.50 18.47 -3.85
N MET A 312 -11.07 19.62 -3.48
CA MET A 312 -10.41 20.93 -3.55
C MET A 312 -9.08 21.00 -2.77
N PRO A 313 -8.97 20.45 -1.53
CA PRO A 313 -7.69 20.48 -0.81
C PRO A 313 -6.57 19.73 -1.53
N ALA A 314 -6.88 18.55 -2.10
CA ALA A 314 -5.92 17.75 -2.86
C ALA A 314 -5.51 18.46 -4.17
N LEU A 315 -6.48 19.03 -4.88
CA LEU A 315 -6.24 19.82 -6.11
C LEU A 315 -5.38 21.06 -5.84
N LEU A 316 -5.65 21.79 -4.76
CA LEU A 316 -4.85 22.98 -4.38
C LEU A 316 -3.42 22.58 -3.99
N THR A 317 -3.24 21.45 -3.30
CA THR A 317 -1.92 20.93 -2.95
C THR A 317 -1.14 20.51 -4.22
N GLY A 318 -1.79 19.81 -5.13
CA GLY A 318 -1.21 19.44 -6.42
C GLY A 318 -0.83 20.68 -7.25
N LEU A 319 -1.72 21.67 -7.34
CA LEU A 319 -1.46 22.95 -8.03
C LEU A 319 -0.29 23.71 -7.41
N LYS A 320 -0.24 23.82 -6.09
CA LYS A 320 0.86 24.45 -5.37
C LYS A 320 2.20 23.78 -5.69
N ASN A 321 2.26 22.45 -5.63
CA ASN A 321 3.47 21.70 -5.91
C ASN A 321 3.91 21.86 -7.39
N THR A 322 2.98 21.82 -8.33
CA THR A 322 3.26 22.04 -9.75
C THR A 322 3.81 23.43 -10.01
N LEU A 323 3.19 24.48 -9.44
CA LEU A 323 3.66 25.86 -9.55
C LEU A 323 5.05 26.03 -8.95
N LEU A 324 5.31 25.44 -7.79
CA LEU A 324 6.61 25.53 -7.12
C LEU A 324 7.72 24.86 -7.97
N ILE A 325 7.48 23.65 -8.46
CA ILE A 325 8.41 22.94 -9.33
C ILE A 325 8.65 23.71 -10.63
N THR A 326 7.60 24.26 -11.24
CA THR A 326 7.70 25.03 -12.48
C THR A 326 8.51 26.32 -12.29
N LEU A 327 8.26 27.07 -11.20
CA LEU A 327 9.01 28.28 -10.87
C LEU A 327 10.49 27.99 -10.58
N LEU A 328 10.76 26.90 -9.83
CA LEU A 328 12.14 26.49 -9.55
C LEU A 328 12.87 26.08 -10.83
N SER A 329 12.23 25.28 -11.67
CA SER A 329 12.79 24.86 -12.97
C SER A 329 13.05 26.07 -13.89
N PHE A 330 12.14 27.03 -13.92
CA PHE A 330 12.29 28.25 -14.70
C PHE A 330 13.46 29.11 -14.18
N ALA A 331 13.59 29.27 -12.86
CA ALA A 331 14.69 30.00 -12.25
C ALA A 331 16.05 29.36 -12.57
N ILE A 332 16.15 28.02 -12.46
CA ILE A 332 17.36 27.28 -12.81
C ILE A 332 17.68 27.45 -14.32
N ALA A 333 16.68 27.30 -15.19
CA ALA A 333 16.86 27.46 -16.63
C ALA A 333 17.34 28.87 -17.01
N LEU A 334 16.80 29.88 -16.32
CA LEU A 334 17.21 31.28 -16.53
C LEU A 334 18.69 31.51 -16.14
N VAL A 335 19.09 31.03 -14.96
CA VAL A 335 20.46 31.11 -14.45
C VAL A 335 21.44 30.40 -15.41
N LEU A 336 21.10 29.16 -15.79
CA LEU A 336 21.91 28.40 -16.73
C LEU A 336 21.98 29.05 -18.11
N GLY A 337 20.85 29.55 -18.62
CA GLY A 337 20.77 30.24 -19.89
C GLY A 337 21.68 31.51 -19.96
N VAL A 338 21.63 32.32 -18.89
CA VAL A 338 22.52 33.50 -18.76
C VAL A 338 23.96 33.06 -18.63
N ALA A 339 24.27 32.07 -17.80
CA ALA A 339 25.63 31.56 -17.60
C ALA A 339 26.23 31.04 -18.92
N PHE A 340 25.55 30.18 -19.65
CA PHE A 340 26.01 29.68 -20.97
C PHE A 340 26.01 30.74 -22.03
N GLY A 341 25.10 31.72 -21.97
CA GLY A 341 25.13 32.90 -22.85
C GLY A 341 26.40 33.74 -22.66
N LEU A 342 26.78 34.01 -21.41
CA LEU A 342 28.02 34.72 -21.07
C LEU A 342 29.27 33.92 -21.44
N MET A 343 29.27 32.61 -21.19
CA MET A 343 30.36 31.71 -21.58
C MET A 343 30.59 31.70 -23.10
N LYS A 344 29.52 31.78 -23.90
CA LYS A 344 29.60 31.79 -25.37
C LYS A 344 30.27 33.05 -25.94
N VAL A 345 30.15 34.20 -25.27
CA VAL A 345 30.76 35.48 -25.67
C VAL A 345 32.11 35.76 -24.96
N SER A 346 32.58 34.79 -24.16
CA SER A 346 33.84 34.87 -23.45
C SER A 346 35.03 34.74 -24.44
N GLU A 347 36.10 35.52 -24.24
CA GLU A 347 37.36 35.40 -24.99
C GLU A 347 38.13 34.12 -24.67
N ASN A 348 37.73 33.40 -23.60
CA ASN A 348 38.31 32.11 -23.19
C ASN A 348 37.74 30.97 -24.07
N LYS A 349 38.60 30.42 -24.96
CA LYS A 349 38.22 29.33 -25.89
C LYS A 349 37.69 28.06 -25.21
N ILE A 350 38.06 27.79 -23.97
CA ILE A 350 37.56 26.63 -23.20
C ILE A 350 36.10 26.86 -22.81
N LEU A 351 35.78 28.03 -22.27
CA LEU A 351 34.41 28.40 -21.88
C LEU A 351 33.47 28.47 -23.09
N GLU A 352 33.94 29.05 -24.19
CA GLU A 352 33.22 29.08 -25.46
C GLU A 352 32.92 27.66 -25.98
N GLY A 353 33.91 26.76 -25.90
CA GLY A 353 33.75 25.35 -26.29
C GLY A 353 32.67 24.60 -25.48
N ILE A 354 32.71 24.75 -24.16
CA ILE A 354 31.70 24.15 -23.27
C ILE A 354 30.29 24.67 -23.60
N ALA A 355 30.15 25.98 -23.79
CA ALA A 355 28.86 26.59 -24.14
C ALA A 355 28.34 26.11 -25.51
N LYS A 356 29.22 25.93 -26.50
CA LYS A 356 28.83 25.39 -27.81
C LYS A 356 28.32 23.95 -27.73
N VAL A 357 28.98 23.08 -26.95
CA VAL A 357 28.55 21.68 -26.75
C VAL A 357 27.18 21.63 -26.04
N TYR A 358 27.04 22.42 -24.97
CA TYR A 358 25.77 22.49 -24.26
C TYR A 358 24.62 22.95 -25.18
N ILE A 359 24.82 24.03 -25.91
CA ILE A 359 23.79 24.57 -26.81
C ILE A 359 23.47 23.57 -27.95
N ALA A 360 24.46 22.82 -28.46
CA ALA A 360 24.23 21.82 -29.49
C ALA A 360 23.39 20.63 -28.99
N VAL A 361 23.58 20.21 -27.74
CA VAL A 361 22.84 19.08 -27.14
C VAL A 361 21.37 19.42 -26.80
N PHE A 362 21.08 20.68 -26.47
CA PHE A 362 19.74 21.11 -26.03
C PHE A 362 18.97 21.93 -27.09
N ARG A 363 19.51 22.09 -28.30
CA ARG A 363 18.88 22.86 -29.39
C ARG A 363 18.18 21.98 -30.44
N ASP A 364 18.46 20.68 -30.47
CA ASP A 364 17.74 19.68 -31.28
C ASP A 364 16.58 19.13 -30.48
#